data_158c9f3635962dd755b94fca2ec77d2f
#
_entry.id   158c9f3635962dd755b94fca2ec77d2f
#
_cell.length_a   1.000
_cell.length_b   1.000
_cell.length_c   1.000
_cell.angle_alpha   90.00
_cell.angle_beta   90.00
_cell.angle_gamma   90.00
#
_symmetry.space_group_name_H-M   'P 1'
#
loop_
_entity.id
_entity.type
_entity.pdbx_description
1 polymer ?
#
loop_
_entity_poly.entity_id
_entity_poly.type
_entity_poly.pdbx_seq_one_letter_code
_entity_poly.pdbx_strand_id
1 'polypeptide(L)'
;MVSLLGDRSIRVRNRVALQLEKRLPHIGPALESELRLTADPLVRERITMLLRLGNSRDPLEHWAALKENMNVNLRDGMVAISMMDQEQDVDRIGLLEKINALSDEWADSLPPTMLSSDKVGHLMEFLFTSGRFKGNSEDYYSLDNCFLHRMLDKGKGLPVTLCLLAVMLAEEADLPLYGIGLPLHFIAGHFQGSKGIRFYDCFDGGREVSPEECVNYLHSRGIFFHPQLLSPCDTASILQRVLVNIKHIAQRKGLQSQLKSIERFSRFENMDSV
;
A
#
# COMPACT_ATOMS: atom_id res chain seq x y z
N MET A 1 -1.24 15.06 21.75
CA MET A 1 -0.67 14.22 20.66
C MET A 1 -1.50 12.94 20.48
N VAL A 2 -1.79 12.18 21.54
CA VAL A 2 -2.55 10.91 21.44
C VAL A 2 -3.94 11.12 20.80
N SER A 3 -4.67 12.17 21.16
CA SER A 3 -5.97 12.51 20.56
C SER A 3 -5.94 12.65 19.03
N LEU A 4 -4.79 13.03 18.46
CA LEU A 4 -4.61 13.11 17.00
C LEU A 4 -4.55 11.73 16.30
N LEU A 5 -4.48 10.65 17.05
CA LEU A 5 -4.71 9.30 16.48
C LEU A 5 -6.15 9.15 15.96
N GLY A 6 -7.10 9.94 16.47
CA GLY A 6 -8.47 10.02 15.99
C GLY A 6 -8.71 11.10 14.91
N ASP A 7 -7.69 11.80 14.43
CA ASP A 7 -7.84 12.88 13.45
C ASP A 7 -8.49 12.38 12.16
N ARG A 8 -9.24 13.27 11.48
CA ARG A 8 -9.90 12.93 10.20
C ARG A 8 -8.88 12.69 9.09
N SER A 9 -7.77 13.43 9.07
CA SER A 9 -6.72 13.28 8.08
C SER A 9 -5.89 12.02 8.32
N ILE A 10 -5.82 11.14 7.34
CA ILE A 10 -4.97 9.94 7.35
C ILE A 10 -3.50 10.33 7.51
N ARG A 11 -3.08 11.40 6.86
CA ARG A 11 -1.71 11.94 6.96
C ARG A 11 -1.35 12.30 8.40
N VAL A 12 -2.21 13.03 9.11
CA VAL A 12 -1.99 13.39 10.52
C VAL A 12 -1.88 12.15 11.38
N ARG A 13 -2.81 11.21 11.24
CA ARG A 13 -2.81 9.95 11.99
C ARG A 13 -1.51 9.15 11.79
N ASN A 14 -1.08 9.00 10.54
CA ASN A 14 0.13 8.26 10.18
C ASN A 14 1.39 8.91 10.77
N ARG A 15 1.49 10.25 10.72
CA ARG A 15 2.62 10.99 11.30
C ARG A 15 2.66 10.85 12.83
N VAL A 16 1.51 10.98 13.47
CA VAL A 16 1.39 10.85 14.94
C VAL A 16 1.69 9.43 15.39
N ALA A 17 1.13 8.42 14.74
CA ALA A 17 1.39 7.02 15.05
C ALA A 17 2.89 6.70 14.99
N LEU A 18 3.57 7.11 13.93
CA LEU A 18 5.01 6.90 13.77
C LEU A 18 5.84 7.62 14.87
N GLN A 19 5.46 8.86 15.23
CA GLN A 19 6.15 9.59 16.29
C GLN A 19 5.96 8.96 17.68
N LEU A 20 4.78 8.41 17.96
CA LEU A 20 4.53 7.67 19.19
C LEU A 20 5.29 6.34 19.21
N GLU A 21 5.31 5.63 18.09
CA GLU A 21 6.02 4.37 17.94
C GLU A 21 7.53 4.52 18.21
N LYS A 22 8.18 5.52 17.63
CA LYS A 22 9.60 5.81 17.89
C LYS A 22 9.93 6.04 19.36
N ARG A 23 8.96 6.52 20.13
CA ARG A 23 9.11 6.84 21.56
C ARG A 23 8.55 5.74 22.46
N LEU A 24 7.99 4.68 21.90
CA LEU A 24 7.26 3.66 22.64
C LEU A 24 8.02 3.10 23.86
N PRO A 25 9.35 2.85 23.80
CA PRO A 25 10.10 2.40 24.98
C PRO A 25 10.01 3.34 26.18
N HIS A 26 9.79 4.64 25.93
CA HIS A 26 9.72 5.65 26.99
C HIS A 26 8.30 6.05 27.39
N ILE A 27 7.33 5.93 26.48
CA ILE A 27 5.95 6.40 26.68
C ILE A 27 4.93 5.27 26.85
N GLY A 28 5.34 4.01 26.77
CA GLY A 28 4.45 2.84 26.87
C GLY A 28 3.49 2.92 28.06
N PRO A 29 3.97 3.12 29.31
CA PRO A 29 3.11 3.25 30.49
C PRO A 29 2.11 4.41 30.42
N ALA A 30 2.49 5.53 29.78
CA ALA A 30 1.60 6.66 29.57
C ALA A 30 0.51 6.34 28.52
N LEU A 31 0.86 5.62 27.46
CA LEU A 31 -0.12 5.14 26.46
C LEU A 31 -1.10 4.13 27.05
N GLU A 32 -0.65 3.22 27.93
CA GLU A 32 -1.53 2.30 28.66
C GLU A 32 -2.52 3.05 29.56
N SER A 33 -2.07 4.13 30.20
CA SER A 33 -2.94 4.97 31.01
C SER A 33 -3.97 5.69 30.15
N GLU A 34 -3.57 6.25 29.02
CA GLU A 34 -4.46 6.91 28.06
C GLU A 34 -5.47 5.93 27.47
N LEU A 35 -5.06 4.68 27.17
CA LEU A 35 -5.94 3.61 26.69
C LEU A 35 -7.11 3.34 27.65
N ARG A 36 -6.86 3.45 28.97
CA ARG A 36 -7.92 3.28 29.99
C ARG A 36 -8.87 4.47 30.08
N LEU A 37 -8.39 5.66 29.76
CA LEU A 37 -9.14 6.92 29.91
C LEU A 37 -9.90 7.33 28.66
N THR A 38 -9.39 7.00 27.47
CA THR A 38 -10.01 7.44 26.22
C THR A 38 -11.34 6.75 25.95
N ALA A 39 -12.36 7.55 25.63
CA ALA A 39 -13.68 7.06 25.21
C ALA A 39 -13.79 6.87 23.70
N ASP A 40 -12.86 7.43 22.90
CA ASP A 40 -12.86 7.35 21.45
C ASP A 40 -12.43 5.94 20.99
N PRO A 41 -13.31 5.17 20.30
CA PRO A 41 -12.99 3.81 19.88
C PRO A 41 -11.83 3.75 18.89
N LEU A 42 -11.68 4.72 18.00
CA LEU A 42 -10.60 4.76 17.01
C LEU A 42 -9.25 5.05 17.67
N VAL A 43 -9.22 5.97 18.65
CA VAL A 43 -8.01 6.26 19.42
C VAL A 43 -7.61 5.03 20.24
N ARG A 44 -8.58 4.38 20.88
CA ARG A 44 -8.38 3.16 21.67
C ARG A 44 -7.77 2.05 20.84
N GLU A 45 -8.34 1.77 19.68
CA GLU A 45 -7.86 0.76 18.73
C GLU A 45 -6.42 1.02 18.32
N ARG A 46 -6.09 2.25 17.94
CA ARG A 46 -4.74 2.63 17.49
C ARG A 46 -3.70 2.61 18.59
N ILE A 47 -4.06 3.00 19.82
CA ILE A 47 -3.15 2.83 20.98
C ILE A 47 -2.88 1.35 21.20
N THR A 48 -3.91 0.49 21.16
CA THR A 48 -3.76 -0.96 21.30
C THR A 48 -2.81 -1.53 20.26
N MET A 49 -2.96 -1.11 19.00
CA MET A 49 -2.08 -1.51 17.91
C MET A 49 -0.63 -1.05 18.14
N LEU A 50 -0.42 0.20 18.55
CA LEU A 50 0.91 0.73 18.86
C LEU A 50 1.58 -0.05 20.00
N LEU A 51 0.86 -0.32 21.09
CA LEU A 51 1.40 -1.08 22.23
C LEU A 51 1.71 -2.54 21.87
N ARG A 52 0.88 -3.17 21.05
CA ARG A 52 1.06 -4.57 20.60
C ARG A 52 2.20 -4.70 19.60
N LEU A 53 2.25 -3.83 18.59
CA LEU A 53 3.09 -4.03 17.40
C LEU A 53 4.34 -3.15 17.36
N GLY A 54 4.36 -2.05 18.11
CA GLY A 54 5.46 -1.09 18.01
C GLY A 54 6.84 -1.64 18.42
N ASN A 55 6.89 -2.73 19.17
CA ASN A 55 8.13 -3.45 19.51
C ASN A 55 8.26 -4.80 18.80
N SER A 56 7.24 -5.23 18.06
CA SER A 56 7.29 -6.53 17.37
C SER A 56 8.10 -6.42 16.07
N ARG A 57 8.99 -7.39 15.87
CA ARG A 57 9.70 -7.63 14.61
C ARG A 57 9.10 -8.80 13.85
N ASP A 58 8.11 -9.50 14.40
CA ASP A 58 7.48 -10.63 13.71
C ASP A 58 6.45 -10.12 12.70
N PRO A 59 6.68 -10.29 11.38
CA PRO A 59 5.74 -9.88 10.36
C PRO A 59 4.39 -10.59 10.47
N LEU A 60 4.33 -11.79 11.07
CA LEU A 60 3.06 -12.50 11.30
C LEU A 60 2.20 -11.84 12.36
N GLU A 61 2.80 -11.28 13.43
CA GLU A 61 2.05 -10.53 14.44
C GLU A 61 1.44 -9.26 13.81
N HIS A 62 2.21 -8.54 12.97
CA HIS A 62 1.70 -7.40 12.22
C HIS A 62 0.55 -7.79 11.29
N TRP A 63 0.72 -8.89 10.56
CA TRP A 63 -0.30 -9.39 9.65
C TRP A 63 -1.58 -9.83 10.38
N ALA A 64 -1.45 -10.60 11.47
CA ALA A 64 -2.57 -11.05 12.28
C ALA A 64 -3.37 -9.87 12.86
N ALA A 65 -2.67 -8.86 13.40
CA ALA A 65 -3.31 -7.67 13.94
C ALA A 65 -4.06 -6.86 12.88
N LEU A 66 -3.55 -6.81 11.64
CA LEU A 66 -4.26 -6.18 10.53
C LEU A 66 -5.56 -6.91 10.17
N LYS A 67 -5.57 -8.26 10.25
CA LYS A 67 -6.77 -9.07 9.99
C LYS A 67 -7.84 -8.92 11.07
N GLU A 68 -7.44 -8.89 12.32
CA GLU A 68 -8.36 -8.67 13.46
C GLU A 68 -9.05 -7.30 13.37
N ASN A 69 -8.42 -6.37 12.67
CA ASN A 69 -8.91 -5.02 12.47
C ASN A 69 -9.65 -4.92 11.14
N MET A 70 -10.97 -4.74 11.16
CA MET A 70 -11.81 -4.59 9.96
C MET A 70 -11.40 -3.40 9.06
N ASN A 71 -10.48 -2.55 9.52
CA ASN A 71 -9.92 -1.38 8.82
C ASN A 71 -8.44 -1.57 8.44
N VAL A 72 -8.11 -2.67 7.78
CA VAL A 72 -6.76 -2.86 7.21
C VAL A 72 -6.47 -1.70 6.25
N ASN A 73 -5.53 -0.82 6.62
CA ASN A 73 -5.06 0.17 5.67
C ASN A 73 -3.97 -0.43 4.77
N LEU A 74 -3.95 0.02 3.54
CA LEU A 74 -3.06 -0.49 2.51
C LEU A 74 -1.58 -0.33 2.89
N ARG A 75 -1.22 0.78 3.52
CA ARG A 75 0.14 1.12 3.95
C ARG A 75 0.69 0.10 4.95
N ASP A 76 -0.06 -0.18 6.02
CA ASP A 76 0.39 -1.12 7.05
C ASP A 76 0.47 -2.54 6.52
N GLY A 77 -0.46 -2.94 5.63
CA GLY A 77 -0.40 -4.21 4.91
C GLY A 77 0.86 -4.37 4.06
N MET A 78 1.21 -3.36 3.29
CA MET A 78 2.42 -3.35 2.45
C MET A 78 3.70 -3.34 3.27
N VAL A 79 3.71 -2.66 4.42
CA VAL A 79 4.84 -2.70 5.37
C VAL A 79 4.99 -4.10 5.97
N ALA A 80 3.90 -4.73 6.42
CA ALA A 80 3.93 -6.10 6.94
C ALA A 80 4.44 -7.11 5.89
N ILE A 81 3.99 -6.97 4.63
CA ILE A 81 4.51 -7.77 3.51
C ILE A 81 6.01 -7.52 3.30
N SER A 82 6.47 -6.27 3.39
CA SER A 82 7.90 -5.96 3.27
C SER A 82 8.75 -6.62 4.36
N MET A 83 8.25 -6.69 5.59
CA MET A 83 8.90 -7.39 6.71
C MET A 83 9.01 -8.92 6.52
N MET A 84 8.27 -9.51 5.55
CA MET A 84 8.39 -10.93 5.20
C MET A 84 9.63 -11.25 4.35
N ASP A 85 10.37 -10.27 3.87
CA ASP A 85 11.55 -10.47 3.04
C ASP A 85 12.58 -11.34 3.78
N GLN A 86 13.01 -12.43 3.13
CA GLN A 86 13.94 -13.39 3.73
C GLN A 86 15.41 -13.12 3.34
N GLU A 87 15.62 -12.15 2.46
CA GLU A 87 16.95 -11.77 1.99
C GLU A 87 17.46 -10.47 2.61
N GLN A 88 16.53 -9.63 3.11
CA GLN A 88 16.87 -8.34 3.71
C GLN A 88 16.12 -8.14 5.02
N ASP A 89 16.83 -7.68 6.05
CA ASP A 89 16.19 -7.18 7.26
C ASP A 89 15.56 -5.81 7.00
N VAL A 90 14.28 -5.67 7.32
CA VAL A 90 13.51 -4.46 7.00
C VAL A 90 13.39 -3.58 8.23
N ASP A 91 14.03 -2.43 8.19
CA ASP A 91 13.76 -1.35 9.14
C ASP A 91 12.36 -0.77 8.88
N ARG A 92 11.39 -1.26 9.66
CA ARG A 92 9.99 -0.84 9.58
C ARG A 92 9.82 0.67 9.78
N ILE A 93 10.50 1.24 10.75
CA ILE A 93 10.44 2.69 11.04
C ILE A 93 11.02 3.48 9.87
N GLY A 94 12.20 3.11 9.39
CA GLY A 94 12.83 3.75 8.25
C GLY A 94 11.99 3.64 6.97
N LEU A 95 11.30 2.50 6.76
CA LEU A 95 10.38 2.35 5.63
C LEU A 95 9.19 3.32 5.73
N LEU A 96 8.58 3.42 6.90
CA LEU A 96 7.48 4.37 7.15
C LEU A 96 7.93 5.83 6.98
N GLU A 97 9.16 6.15 7.39
CA GLU A 97 9.75 7.47 7.16
C GLU A 97 9.95 7.79 5.68
N LYS A 98 10.44 6.82 4.91
CA LYS A 98 10.60 6.99 3.45
C LYS A 98 9.26 7.27 2.77
N ILE A 99 8.20 6.54 3.12
CA ILE A 99 6.84 6.78 2.59
C ILE A 99 6.36 8.18 2.97
N ASN A 100 6.56 8.56 4.24
CA ASN A 100 6.18 9.87 4.73
C ASN A 100 6.91 11.00 4.00
N ALA A 101 8.23 10.88 3.84
CA ALA A 101 9.05 11.87 3.15
C ALA A 101 8.60 12.04 1.68
N LEU A 102 8.30 10.94 0.99
CA LEU A 102 7.81 10.97 -0.39
C LEU A 102 6.44 11.67 -0.49
N SER A 103 5.55 11.43 0.48
CA SER A 103 4.24 12.09 0.56
C SER A 103 4.39 13.60 0.84
N ASP A 104 5.34 13.97 1.71
CA ASP A 104 5.62 15.38 2.03
C ASP A 104 6.22 16.09 0.82
N GLU A 105 7.21 15.49 0.15
CA GLU A 105 7.83 16.04 -1.05
C GLU A 105 6.81 16.26 -2.18
N TRP A 106 5.91 15.31 -2.41
CA TRP A 106 4.84 15.49 -3.37
C TRP A 106 3.90 16.64 -2.97
N ALA A 107 3.48 16.69 -1.70
CA ALA A 107 2.58 17.74 -1.23
C ALA A 107 3.20 19.13 -1.35
N ASP A 108 4.49 19.27 -1.07
CA ASP A 108 5.25 20.52 -1.20
C ASP A 108 5.44 20.94 -2.67
N SER A 109 5.38 19.98 -3.61
CA SER A 109 5.46 20.25 -5.04
C SER A 109 4.15 20.75 -5.66
N LEU A 110 3.02 20.67 -4.92
CA LEU A 110 1.71 21.08 -5.43
C LEU A 110 1.61 22.61 -5.56
N PRO A 111 1.27 23.14 -6.75
CA PRO A 111 0.94 24.57 -6.89
C PRO A 111 -0.22 24.96 -5.95
N PRO A 112 -0.14 26.09 -5.24
CA PRO A 112 -1.19 26.52 -4.30
C PRO A 112 -2.58 26.65 -4.91
N THR A 113 -2.64 26.90 -6.22
CA THR A 113 -3.89 27.10 -6.99
C THR A 113 -4.39 25.83 -7.66
N MET A 114 -3.74 24.67 -7.46
CA MET A 114 -4.11 23.45 -8.15
C MET A 114 -5.47 22.93 -7.68
N LEU A 115 -6.35 22.62 -8.62
CA LEU A 115 -7.65 22.03 -8.34
C LEU A 115 -7.51 20.59 -7.86
N SER A 116 -8.39 20.14 -6.96
CA SER A 116 -8.37 18.76 -6.45
C SER A 116 -8.50 17.72 -7.57
N SER A 117 -9.23 18.03 -8.65
CA SER A 117 -9.35 17.16 -9.84
C SER A 117 -8.04 16.90 -10.56
N ASP A 118 -7.06 17.79 -10.43
CA ASP A 118 -5.80 17.75 -11.17
C ASP A 118 -4.65 17.16 -10.35
N LYS A 119 -4.84 17.07 -9.02
CA LYS A 119 -3.82 16.56 -8.10
C LYS A 119 -3.41 15.12 -8.40
N VAL A 120 -4.34 14.27 -8.84
CA VAL A 120 -4.01 12.87 -9.21
C VAL A 120 -3.14 12.84 -10.46
N GLY A 121 -3.43 13.66 -11.48
CA GLY A 121 -2.55 13.78 -12.65
C GLY A 121 -1.14 14.23 -12.27
N HIS A 122 -1.03 15.24 -11.40
CA HIS A 122 0.25 15.69 -10.86
C HIS A 122 0.97 14.59 -10.04
N LEU A 123 0.22 13.77 -9.29
CA LEU A 123 0.81 12.63 -8.58
C LEU A 123 1.41 11.61 -9.55
N MET A 124 0.73 11.31 -10.66
CA MET A 124 1.25 10.42 -11.70
C MET A 124 2.51 10.99 -12.35
N GLU A 125 2.52 12.28 -12.63
CA GLU A 125 3.70 12.98 -13.16
C GLU A 125 4.86 12.93 -12.16
N PHE A 126 4.63 13.27 -10.90
CA PHE A 126 5.62 13.27 -9.83
C PHE A 126 6.26 11.89 -9.61
N LEU A 127 5.45 10.82 -9.63
CA LEU A 127 5.94 9.47 -9.36
C LEU A 127 6.57 8.80 -10.58
N PHE A 128 5.98 8.96 -11.76
CA PHE A 128 6.28 8.09 -12.90
C PHE A 128 6.86 8.83 -14.11
N THR A 129 6.24 9.93 -14.54
CA THR A 129 6.70 10.66 -15.73
C THR A 129 8.07 11.31 -15.49
N SER A 130 8.35 11.72 -14.25
CA SER A 130 9.67 12.21 -13.83
C SER A 130 10.79 11.15 -13.90
N GLY A 131 10.43 9.86 -14.08
CA GLY A 131 11.36 8.73 -14.08
C GLY A 131 11.79 8.26 -12.69
N ARG A 132 11.17 8.78 -11.62
CA ARG A 132 11.45 8.38 -10.23
C ARG A 132 11.13 6.91 -10.00
N PHE A 133 9.96 6.46 -10.50
CA PHE A 133 9.55 5.07 -10.48
C PHE A 133 9.10 4.63 -11.87
N LYS A 134 9.37 3.36 -12.22
CA LYS A 134 8.99 2.79 -13.50
C LYS A 134 8.74 1.30 -13.44
N GLY A 135 8.00 0.78 -14.42
CA GLY A 135 7.82 -0.65 -14.61
C GLY A 135 9.16 -1.35 -14.92
N ASN A 136 9.38 -2.50 -14.30
CA ASN A 136 10.56 -3.32 -14.58
C ASN A 136 10.24 -4.40 -15.62
N SER A 137 10.27 -4.03 -16.89
CA SER A 137 10.07 -4.99 -18.00
C SER A 137 11.29 -5.85 -18.27
N GLU A 138 12.50 -5.39 -17.91
CA GLU A 138 13.77 -6.10 -18.13
C GLU A 138 13.93 -7.31 -17.19
N ASP A 139 13.58 -7.17 -15.91
CA ASP A 139 13.57 -8.24 -14.90
C ASP A 139 12.23 -8.23 -14.15
N TYR A 140 11.16 -8.56 -14.90
CA TYR A 140 9.80 -8.57 -14.38
C TYR A 140 9.65 -9.51 -13.18
N TYR A 141 10.29 -10.69 -13.24
CA TYR A 141 10.23 -11.72 -12.20
C TYR A 141 11.31 -11.54 -11.12
N SER A 142 11.50 -10.32 -10.64
CA SER A 142 12.36 -10.02 -9.50
C SER A 142 11.54 -9.76 -8.23
N LEU A 143 12.00 -10.28 -7.07
CA LEU A 143 11.43 -9.94 -5.77
C LEU A 143 11.59 -8.44 -5.45
N ASP A 144 12.60 -7.79 -6.02
CA ASP A 144 12.81 -6.35 -5.89
C ASP A 144 11.61 -5.52 -6.35
N ASN A 145 10.83 -6.07 -7.28
CA ASN A 145 9.64 -5.41 -7.81
C ASN A 145 8.40 -5.55 -6.90
N CYS A 146 8.43 -6.47 -5.92
CA CYS A 146 7.28 -6.83 -5.10
C CYS A 146 7.30 -6.17 -3.73
N PHE A 147 8.48 -6.13 -3.10
CA PHE A 147 8.64 -5.56 -1.77
C PHE A 147 8.75 -4.04 -1.83
N LEU A 148 7.93 -3.35 -1.02
CA LEU A 148 7.84 -1.90 -1.06
C LEU A 148 9.18 -1.21 -0.76
N HIS A 149 9.94 -1.70 0.24
CA HIS A 149 11.26 -1.14 0.56
C HIS A 149 12.25 -1.25 -0.60
N ARG A 150 12.30 -2.41 -1.27
CA ARG A 150 13.18 -2.63 -2.44
C ARG A 150 12.76 -1.77 -3.63
N MET A 151 11.43 -1.70 -3.88
CA MET A 151 10.87 -0.88 -4.96
C MET A 151 11.17 0.60 -4.75
N LEU A 152 11.05 1.11 -3.52
CA LEU A 152 11.39 2.50 -3.20
C LEU A 152 12.89 2.79 -3.41
N ASP A 153 13.77 1.83 -3.08
CA ASP A 153 15.22 2.00 -3.22
C ASP A 153 15.69 1.89 -4.68
N LYS A 154 15.07 1.00 -5.47
CA LYS A 154 15.48 0.74 -6.86
C LYS A 154 14.71 1.54 -7.91
N GLY A 155 13.62 2.18 -7.53
CA GLY A 155 12.75 2.91 -8.45
C GLY A 155 12.07 2.04 -9.51
N LYS A 156 12.02 0.70 -9.31
CA LYS A 156 11.43 -0.26 -10.27
C LYS A 156 10.43 -1.17 -9.56
N GLY A 157 9.29 -1.45 -10.18
CA GLY A 157 8.25 -2.27 -9.56
C GLY A 157 7.38 -3.03 -10.55
N LEU A 158 6.50 -3.89 -10.00
CA LEU A 158 5.39 -4.52 -10.72
C LEU A 158 4.22 -3.54 -10.89
N PRO A 159 3.28 -3.81 -11.83
CA PRO A 159 2.08 -2.98 -11.98
C PRO A 159 1.34 -2.74 -10.65
N VAL A 160 1.12 -3.79 -9.86
CA VAL A 160 0.43 -3.68 -8.57
C VAL A 160 1.24 -2.84 -7.57
N THR A 161 2.54 -3.06 -7.40
CA THR A 161 3.35 -2.38 -6.38
C THR A 161 3.48 -0.88 -6.67
N LEU A 162 3.67 -0.52 -7.94
CA LEU A 162 3.70 0.88 -8.38
C LEU A 162 2.36 1.59 -8.19
N CYS A 163 1.27 0.92 -8.59
CA CYS A 163 -0.07 1.46 -8.38
C CYS A 163 -0.37 1.68 -6.89
N LEU A 164 0.02 0.73 -6.02
CA LEU A 164 -0.19 0.86 -4.58
C LEU A 164 0.55 2.03 -3.96
N LEU A 165 1.75 2.34 -4.43
CA LEU A 165 2.46 3.54 -3.99
C LEU A 165 1.64 4.80 -4.30
N ALA A 166 1.10 4.92 -5.51
CA ALA A 166 0.26 6.05 -5.88
C ALA A 166 -1.03 6.12 -5.05
N VAL A 167 -1.69 4.97 -4.81
CA VAL A 167 -2.91 4.90 -3.99
C VAL A 167 -2.63 5.31 -2.55
N MET A 168 -1.54 4.83 -1.93
CA MET A 168 -1.17 5.19 -0.56
C MET A 168 -0.91 6.70 -0.39
N LEU A 169 -0.24 7.34 -1.36
CA LEU A 169 -0.02 8.79 -1.32
C LEU A 169 -1.32 9.56 -1.56
N ALA A 170 -2.17 9.08 -2.44
CA ALA A 170 -3.49 9.66 -2.70
C ALA A 170 -4.40 9.58 -1.48
N GLU A 171 -4.42 8.46 -0.76
CA GLU A 171 -5.17 8.29 0.50
C GLU A 171 -4.73 9.29 1.56
N GLU A 172 -3.43 9.56 1.70
CA GLU A 172 -2.92 10.58 2.64
C GLU A 172 -3.36 12.01 2.30
N ALA A 173 -3.76 12.25 1.06
CA ALA A 173 -4.24 13.54 0.57
C ALA A 173 -5.76 13.59 0.36
N ASP A 174 -6.49 12.57 0.85
CA ASP A 174 -7.94 12.43 0.70
C ASP A 174 -8.40 12.47 -0.78
N LEU A 175 -7.58 11.92 -1.70
CA LEU A 175 -7.90 11.86 -3.13
C LEU A 175 -8.52 10.49 -3.48
N PRO A 176 -9.60 10.47 -4.28
CA PRO A 176 -10.33 9.25 -4.63
C PRO A 176 -9.64 8.46 -5.75
N LEU A 177 -8.46 7.91 -5.44
CA LEU A 177 -7.67 7.03 -6.31
C LEU A 177 -7.67 5.61 -5.75
N TYR A 178 -8.00 4.64 -6.58
CA TYR A 178 -8.17 3.24 -6.18
C TYR A 178 -7.43 2.29 -7.12
N GLY A 179 -7.02 1.14 -6.58
CA GLY A 179 -6.47 0.06 -7.40
C GLY A 179 -7.54 -0.68 -8.20
N ILE A 180 -7.27 -0.94 -9.46
CA ILE A 180 -8.14 -1.68 -10.38
C ILE A 180 -7.41 -2.96 -10.82
N GLY A 181 -7.96 -4.10 -10.44
CA GLY A 181 -7.35 -5.41 -10.66
C GLY A 181 -7.71 -6.03 -11.99
N LEU A 182 -7.13 -5.57 -13.07
CA LEU A 182 -7.30 -6.24 -14.36
C LEU A 182 -6.64 -7.64 -14.36
N PRO A 183 -7.25 -8.64 -15.03
CA PRO A 183 -6.56 -9.89 -15.32
C PRO A 183 -5.21 -9.63 -16.01
N LEU A 184 -4.14 -10.20 -15.45
CA LEU A 184 -2.75 -10.07 -15.90
C LEU A 184 -2.15 -8.65 -15.82
N HIS A 185 -2.89 -7.67 -15.28
CA HIS A 185 -2.40 -6.31 -15.12
C HIS A 185 -3.02 -5.62 -13.90
N PHE A 186 -2.50 -4.43 -13.53
CA PHE A 186 -3.03 -3.64 -12.44
C PHE A 186 -2.87 -2.15 -12.75
N ILE A 187 -3.95 -1.38 -12.66
CA ILE A 187 -3.99 0.05 -12.97
C ILE A 187 -4.62 0.84 -11.83
N ALA A 188 -4.52 2.15 -11.87
CA ALA A 188 -5.19 3.04 -10.92
C ALA A 188 -6.42 3.68 -11.56
N GLY A 189 -7.51 3.81 -10.79
CA GLY A 189 -8.74 4.49 -11.20
C GLY A 189 -9.02 5.71 -10.31
N HIS A 190 -9.09 6.89 -10.91
CA HIS A 190 -9.45 8.15 -10.25
C HIS A 190 -10.92 8.46 -10.47
N PHE A 191 -11.71 8.41 -9.41
CA PHE A 191 -13.15 8.63 -9.43
C PHE A 191 -13.46 10.11 -9.26
N GLN A 192 -14.02 10.75 -10.29
CA GLN A 192 -14.29 12.18 -10.33
C GLN A 192 -15.79 12.52 -10.18
N GLY A 193 -16.54 11.66 -9.49
CA GLY A 193 -17.98 11.82 -9.31
C GLY A 193 -18.72 11.81 -10.65
N SER A 194 -19.50 12.86 -10.94
CA SER A 194 -20.28 12.97 -12.19
C SER A 194 -19.43 13.07 -13.47
N LYS A 195 -18.11 13.36 -13.36
CA LYS A 195 -17.20 13.42 -14.50
C LYS A 195 -16.68 12.04 -14.92
N GLY A 196 -17.04 10.96 -14.19
CA GLY A 196 -16.64 9.60 -14.50
C GLY A 196 -15.32 9.18 -13.85
N ILE A 197 -14.62 8.27 -14.50
CA ILE A 197 -13.39 7.66 -13.98
C ILE A 197 -12.29 7.86 -15.01
N ARG A 198 -11.11 8.30 -14.54
CA ARG A 198 -9.88 8.33 -15.32
C ARG A 198 -8.99 7.18 -14.85
N PHE A 199 -8.46 6.41 -15.77
CA PHE A 199 -7.56 5.30 -15.46
C PHE A 199 -6.11 5.68 -15.79
N TYR A 200 -5.16 5.14 -15.01
CA TYR A 200 -3.74 5.39 -15.18
C TYR A 200 -2.95 4.08 -15.10
N ASP A 201 -2.04 3.88 -16.04
CA ASP A 201 -1.11 2.76 -16.04
C ASP A 201 0.21 3.17 -15.36
N CYS A 202 0.35 2.83 -14.07
CA CYS A 202 1.54 3.15 -13.29
C CYS A 202 2.79 2.39 -13.78
N PHE A 203 2.63 1.24 -14.43
CA PHE A 203 3.73 0.47 -14.98
C PHE A 203 4.25 1.07 -16.28
N ASP A 204 3.37 1.69 -17.05
CA ASP A 204 3.68 2.40 -18.30
C ASP A 204 3.76 3.91 -18.07
N GLY A 205 4.64 4.32 -17.14
CA GLY A 205 4.97 5.73 -16.89
C GLY A 205 3.84 6.59 -16.30
N GLY A 206 2.80 5.99 -15.71
CA GLY A 206 1.67 6.73 -15.15
C GLY A 206 0.75 7.36 -16.20
N ARG A 207 0.82 6.92 -17.45
CA ARG A 207 -0.01 7.46 -18.52
C ARG A 207 -1.49 7.19 -18.29
N GLU A 208 -2.33 8.09 -18.75
CA GLU A 208 -3.78 7.87 -18.78
C GLU A 208 -4.12 6.82 -19.85
N VAL A 209 -5.04 5.91 -19.49
CA VAL A 209 -5.56 4.85 -20.37
C VAL A 209 -7.07 4.94 -20.47
N SER A 210 -7.61 4.73 -21.66
CA SER A 210 -9.06 4.74 -21.87
C SER A 210 -9.69 3.40 -21.49
N PRO A 211 -11.01 3.36 -21.19
CA PRO A 211 -11.73 2.10 -21.04
C PRO A 211 -11.60 1.17 -22.25
N GLU A 212 -11.57 1.73 -23.47
CA GLU A 212 -11.40 0.99 -24.70
C GLU A 212 -10.03 0.32 -24.78
N GLU A 213 -8.97 1.00 -24.33
CA GLU A 213 -7.63 0.40 -24.24
C GLU A 213 -7.62 -0.78 -23.25
N CYS A 214 -8.32 -0.67 -22.12
CA CYS A 214 -8.48 -1.78 -21.16
C CYS A 214 -9.21 -2.97 -21.80
N VAL A 215 -10.28 -2.72 -22.53
CA VAL A 215 -11.03 -3.76 -23.29
C VAL A 215 -10.13 -4.44 -24.32
N ASN A 216 -9.41 -3.67 -25.11
CA ASN A 216 -8.50 -4.18 -26.15
C ASN A 216 -7.36 -4.99 -25.54
N TYR A 217 -6.82 -4.54 -24.40
CA TYR A 217 -5.80 -5.27 -23.64
C TYR A 217 -6.29 -6.67 -23.24
N LEU A 218 -7.52 -6.78 -22.71
CA LEU A 218 -8.10 -8.06 -22.30
C LEU A 218 -8.42 -8.95 -23.51
N HIS A 219 -9.04 -8.40 -24.54
CA HIS A 219 -9.39 -9.15 -25.77
C HIS A 219 -8.14 -9.72 -26.46
N SER A 220 -7.03 -8.97 -26.51
CA SER A 220 -5.77 -9.45 -27.10
C SER A 220 -5.18 -10.65 -26.36
N ARG A 221 -5.67 -10.96 -25.15
CA ARG A 221 -5.28 -12.10 -24.30
C ARG A 221 -6.36 -13.18 -24.20
N GLY A 222 -7.42 -13.07 -25.02
CA GLY A 222 -8.53 -14.02 -25.02
C GLY A 222 -9.45 -13.91 -23.81
N ILE A 223 -9.43 -12.76 -23.11
CA ILE A 223 -10.24 -12.53 -21.90
C ILE A 223 -11.43 -11.67 -22.30
N PHE A 224 -12.65 -12.15 -21.99
CA PHE A 224 -13.86 -11.37 -22.22
C PHE A 224 -13.94 -10.23 -21.19
N PHE A 225 -14.22 -9.03 -21.69
CA PHE A 225 -14.44 -7.87 -20.85
C PHE A 225 -15.79 -7.95 -20.14
N HIS A 226 -15.77 -7.62 -18.86
CA HIS A 226 -16.97 -7.36 -18.05
C HIS A 226 -16.77 -6.05 -17.28
N PRO A 227 -17.76 -5.14 -17.20
CA PRO A 227 -17.60 -3.84 -16.54
C PRO A 227 -17.09 -3.90 -15.09
N GLN A 228 -17.39 -4.96 -14.35
CA GLN A 228 -16.89 -5.19 -13.00
C GLN A 228 -15.36 -5.30 -12.91
N LEU A 229 -14.67 -5.63 -14.02
CA LEU A 229 -13.21 -5.65 -14.08
C LEU A 229 -12.57 -4.27 -13.93
N LEU A 230 -13.35 -3.20 -14.10
CA LEU A 230 -12.93 -1.82 -13.87
C LEU A 230 -13.41 -1.27 -12.51
N SER A 231 -13.92 -2.13 -11.64
CA SER A 231 -14.29 -1.74 -10.27
C SER A 231 -13.08 -1.70 -9.34
N PRO A 232 -13.09 -0.81 -8.33
CA PRO A 232 -12.07 -0.79 -7.29
C PRO A 232 -11.93 -2.13 -6.59
N CYS A 233 -10.69 -2.56 -6.37
CA CYS A 233 -10.39 -3.66 -5.49
C CYS A 233 -10.42 -3.19 -4.02
N ASP A 234 -10.85 -4.06 -3.11
CA ASP A 234 -10.65 -3.86 -1.69
C ASP A 234 -9.18 -4.10 -1.28
N THR A 235 -8.79 -3.59 -0.12
CA THR A 235 -7.41 -3.67 0.38
C THR A 235 -6.95 -5.13 0.52
N ALA A 236 -7.80 -6.04 0.99
CA ALA A 236 -7.45 -7.44 1.18
C ALA A 236 -7.11 -8.11 -0.15
N SER A 237 -7.97 -7.94 -1.16
CA SER A 237 -7.75 -8.44 -2.53
C SER A 237 -6.45 -7.92 -3.14
N ILE A 238 -6.12 -6.65 -2.90
CA ILE A 238 -4.88 -6.03 -3.37
C ILE A 238 -3.66 -6.69 -2.70
N LEU A 239 -3.64 -6.77 -1.36
CA LEU A 239 -2.54 -7.36 -0.61
C LEU A 239 -2.34 -8.84 -0.97
N GLN A 240 -3.44 -9.59 -1.13
CA GLN A 240 -3.39 -10.97 -1.61
C GLN A 240 -2.72 -11.07 -3.00
N ARG A 241 -3.02 -10.13 -3.90
CA ARG A 241 -2.38 -10.10 -5.22
C ARG A 241 -0.87 -9.88 -5.15
N VAL A 242 -0.41 -9.03 -4.22
CA VAL A 242 1.04 -8.85 -3.97
C VAL A 242 1.65 -10.17 -3.47
N LEU A 243 1.03 -10.83 -2.49
CA LEU A 243 1.50 -12.12 -1.97
C LEU A 243 1.56 -13.21 -3.05
N VAL A 244 0.55 -13.28 -3.93
CA VAL A 244 0.53 -14.21 -5.07
C VAL A 244 1.68 -13.94 -6.03
N ASN A 245 2.00 -12.67 -6.32
CA ASN A 245 3.14 -12.32 -7.15
C ASN A 245 4.48 -12.74 -6.51
N ILE A 246 4.65 -12.47 -5.21
CA ILE A 246 5.86 -12.90 -4.46
C ILE A 246 5.99 -14.43 -4.51
N LYS A 247 4.89 -15.16 -4.25
CA LYS A 247 4.86 -16.63 -4.31
C LYS A 247 5.26 -17.15 -5.69
N HIS A 248 4.67 -16.60 -6.74
CA HIS A 248 4.97 -16.99 -8.11
C HIS A 248 6.45 -16.78 -8.48
N ILE A 249 7.00 -15.62 -8.12
CA ILE A 249 8.42 -15.31 -8.36
C ILE A 249 9.32 -16.23 -7.53
N ALA A 250 9.01 -16.46 -6.25
CA ALA A 250 9.78 -17.33 -5.38
C ALA A 250 9.76 -18.80 -5.90
N GLN A 251 8.63 -19.28 -6.38
CA GLN A 251 8.52 -20.60 -7.03
C GLN A 251 9.39 -20.68 -8.28
N ARG A 252 9.30 -19.69 -9.15
CA ARG A 252 10.07 -19.63 -10.40
C ARG A 252 11.58 -19.58 -10.17
N LYS A 253 12.01 -18.90 -9.10
CA LYS A 253 13.43 -18.76 -8.72
C LYS A 253 13.91 -19.82 -7.72
N GLY A 254 13.05 -20.72 -7.25
CA GLY A 254 13.42 -21.77 -6.30
C GLY A 254 13.74 -21.26 -4.88
N LEU A 255 13.20 -20.10 -4.46
CA LEU A 255 13.50 -19.45 -3.19
C LEU A 255 12.70 -20.08 -2.03
N GLN A 256 13.19 -21.19 -1.50
CA GLN A 256 12.47 -22.02 -0.52
C GLN A 256 12.17 -21.29 0.80
N SER A 257 13.10 -20.45 1.29
CA SER A 257 12.89 -19.66 2.52
C SER A 257 11.72 -18.68 2.36
N GLN A 258 11.67 -17.99 1.21
CA GLN A 258 10.58 -17.06 0.90
C GLN A 258 9.23 -17.78 0.74
N LEU A 259 9.22 -18.97 0.12
CA LEU A 259 8.00 -19.77 0.01
C LEU A 259 7.46 -20.18 1.37
N LYS A 260 8.33 -20.66 2.27
CA LYS A 260 7.93 -21.01 3.65
C LYS A 260 7.38 -19.79 4.41
N SER A 261 7.97 -18.62 4.22
CA SER A 261 7.46 -17.38 4.82
C SER A 261 6.04 -17.09 4.33
N ILE A 262 5.80 -17.11 3.02
CA ILE A 262 4.47 -16.84 2.44
C ILE A 262 3.44 -17.89 2.89
N GLU A 263 3.79 -19.18 2.95
CA GLU A 263 2.90 -20.24 3.42
C GLU A 263 2.42 -20.03 4.86
N ARG A 264 3.27 -19.52 5.72
CA ARG A 264 2.88 -19.15 7.09
C ARG A 264 1.78 -18.07 7.09
N PHE A 265 1.89 -17.07 6.22
CA PHE A 265 0.87 -16.03 6.04
C PHE A 265 -0.43 -16.58 5.45
N SER A 266 -0.36 -17.44 4.44
CA SER A 266 -1.54 -18.05 3.80
C SER A 266 -2.29 -19.02 4.72
N ARG A 267 -1.61 -19.74 5.60
CA ARG A 267 -2.27 -20.61 6.61
C ARG A 267 -3.07 -19.78 7.62
N PHE A 268 -2.58 -18.60 7.96
CA PHE A 268 -3.33 -17.65 8.78
C PHE A 268 -4.62 -17.18 8.08
N GLU A 269 -4.65 -17.14 6.73
CA GLU A 269 -5.87 -16.82 5.96
C GLU A 269 -6.93 -17.90 6.02
N ASN A 270 -6.53 -19.17 6.06
CA ASN A 270 -7.45 -20.31 6.01
C ASN A 270 -7.97 -20.75 7.40
N MET A 271 -7.41 -20.27 8.51
CA MET A 271 -7.88 -20.63 9.86
C MET A 271 -9.16 -19.90 10.26
N ASP A 272 -9.52 -18.79 9.61
CA ASP A 272 -10.76 -18.05 9.87
C ASP A 272 -11.94 -18.51 8.98
N SER A 273 -11.78 -19.59 8.21
CA SER A 273 -12.79 -20.14 7.28
C SER A 273 -13.37 -21.48 7.74
N VAL A 274 -13.21 -21.84 9.03
CA VAL A 274 -13.79 -23.07 9.64
C VAL A 274 -14.83 -22.68 10.68
#